data_b849381a25368e9d247023d44831f19f
#
_entry.id   b849381a25368e9d247023d44831f19f
#
_cell.length_a   1.000
_cell.length_b   1.000
_cell.length_c   1.000
_cell.angle_alpha   90.00
_cell.angle_beta   90.00
_cell.angle_gamma   90.00
#
_symmetry.space_group_name_H-M   'P 1'
#
loop_
_entity.id
_entity.type
_entity.pdbx_description
1 polymer ?
#
loop_
_entity_poly.entity_id
_entity_poly.type
_entity_poly.pdbx_seq_one_letter_code
_entity_poly.pdbx_strand_id
1 'polypeptide(L)'
;MKKITKLIISALSLSVVISVTGCAVGPWGGLIIGNPFSGIAEARQAREYNERQAELKKEALQKELLAEKTYGPPQVIYRIDKKRYITLEKYTHCDNGQIFFHNDEKNIKLPLAVSSRSVMNYKGKFIWAAKSDNMLAFPLVRGGNDHCSDTLKNCDYSILSASNDGGEKFSDIIFGASNSSNSKEYTVVLTDDAIYTKRDKYPTDKFSVDTDGKFYNVRQVWVQDELYKGLLKFGVPKDVLANNRVGYIPSWLKALHDYSDIQIHEVDVKAHTLLNQLNNSPTLEKLPDEKIGKSISSKFTCNDALIPTQPKNQG
;
A
#
# COMPACT_ATOMS: atom_id res chain seq x y z
N MET A 1 5.29 48.48 -10.45
CA MET A 1 6.04 48.54 -11.72
C MET A 1 6.95 47.32 -11.82
N LYS A 2 7.05 46.74 -13.02
CA LYS A 2 7.88 45.62 -13.52
C LYS A 2 7.25 44.22 -13.38
N LYS A 3 6.49 43.84 -14.36
CA LYS A 3 6.70 42.97 -15.55
C LYS A 3 7.26 41.59 -15.17
N ILE A 4 6.34 40.63 -15.09
CA ILE A 4 6.65 39.20 -15.06
C ILE A 4 6.54 38.68 -16.47
N THR A 5 7.66 38.24 -16.99
CA THR A 5 7.85 37.69 -18.31
C THR A 5 7.29 36.26 -18.36
N LYS A 6 6.34 36.04 -19.25
CA LYS A 6 5.84 34.72 -19.59
C LYS A 6 6.90 33.98 -20.38
N LEU A 7 7.34 32.84 -19.88
CA LEU A 7 8.12 31.88 -20.66
C LEU A 7 7.22 30.72 -21.04
N ILE A 8 6.75 30.75 -22.29
CA ILE A 8 6.05 29.65 -22.93
C ILE A 8 7.10 28.75 -23.56
N ILE A 9 7.33 27.57 -22.98
CA ILE A 9 8.15 26.55 -23.62
C ILE A 9 7.21 25.65 -24.41
N SER A 10 7.23 25.87 -25.73
CA SER A 10 6.59 25.00 -26.71
C SER A 10 7.48 23.77 -26.92
N ALA A 11 7.08 22.63 -26.39
CA ALA A 11 7.71 21.36 -26.72
C ALA A 11 7.01 20.77 -27.94
N LEU A 12 7.60 20.97 -29.13
CA LEU A 12 7.28 20.22 -30.32
C LEU A 12 7.79 18.78 -30.16
N SER A 13 6.89 17.85 -29.89
CA SER A 13 7.19 16.44 -30.01
C SER A 13 6.94 15.99 -31.46
N LEU A 14 8.04 15.82 -32.17
CA LEU A 14 8.08 15.24 -33.50
C LEU A 14 7.83 13.72 -33.38
N SER A 15 6.60 13.29 -33.62
CA SER A 15 6.24 11.87 -33.66
C SER A 15 6.61 11.31 -35.03
N VAL A 16 7.70 10.56 -35.10
CA VAL A 16 8.06 9.75 -36.27
C VAL A 16 7.13 8.54 -36.31
N VAL A 17 6.18 8.56 -37.24
CA VAL A 17 5.34 7.40 -37.56
C VAL A 17 6.15 6.47 -38.44
N ILE A 18 6.69 5.40 -37.85
CA ILE A 18 7.25 4.28 -38.62
C ILE A 18 6.09 3.37 -39.02
N SER A 19 5.68 3.47 -40.27
CA SER A 19 4.73 2.55 -40.88
C SER A 19 5.42 1.20 -41.10
N VAL A 20 5.23 0.26 -40.21
CA VAL A 20 5.65 -1.14 -40.44
C VAL A 20 4.51 -1.80 -41.22
N THR A 21 4.66 -1.90 -42.53
CA THR A 21 3.84 -2.77 -43.37
C THR A 21 4.25 -4.20 -43.11
N GLY A 22 3.61 -4.84 -42.13
CA GLY A 22 3.77 -6.27 -41.87
C GLY A 22 2.96 -7.07 -42.89
N CYS A 23 3.60 -7.71 -43.85
CA CYS A 23 3.00 -8.76 -44.66
C CYS A 23 2.87 -10.02 -43.78
N ALA A 24 1.67 -10.34 -43.34
CA ALA A 24 1.40 -11.63 -42.72
C ALA A 24 1.18 -12.70 -43.81
N VAL A 25 2.07 -13.67 -43.86
CA VAL A 25 1.90 -14.87 -44.73
C VAL A 25 1.11 -15.89 -43.93
N GLY A 26 -0.10 -16.21 -44.36
CA GLY A 26 -0.92 -17.27 -43.75
C GLY A 26 -0.33 -18.66 -43.95
N PRO A 27 -0.70 -19.68 -43.16
CA PRO A 27 -0.12 -21.03 -43.17
C PRO A 27 -0.31 -21.82 -44.49
N TRP A 28 -0.99 -21.24 -45.43
CA TRP A 28 -1.24 -21.83 -46.78
C TRP A 28 -0.64 -21.03 -47.94
N GLY A 29 0.33 -20.15 -47.69
CA GLY A 29 1.07 -19.45 -48.74
C GLY A 29 0.27 -18.42 -49.59
N GLY A 30 -0.93 -18.05 -49.16
CA GLY A 30 -1.75 -17.04 -49.84
C GLY A 30 -1.47 -15.63 -49.29
N LEU A 31 -1.20 -14.66 -50.17
CA LEU A 31 -1.17 -13.25 -49.82
C LEU A 31 -2.59 -12.79 -49.47
N ILE A 32 -2.85 -12.53 -48.19
CA ILE A 32 -4.08 -11.88 -47.78
C ILE A 32 -3.88 -10.36 -48.01
N ILE A 33 -4.38 -9.87 -49.14
CA ILE A 33 -4.47 -8.45 -49.41
C ILE A 33 -5.65 -7.93 -48.58
N GLY A 34 -5.40 -7.61 -47.31
CA GLY A 34 -6.38 -6.86 -46.51
C GLY A 34 -6.60 -5.48 -47.14
N ASN A 35 -7.85 -5.06 -47.22
CA ASN A 35 -8.20 -3.74 -47.73
C ASN A 35 -7.43 -2.66 -46.88
N PRO A 36 -6.46 -1.91 -47.47
CA PRO A 36 -5.64 -0.97 -46.69
C PRO A 36 -6.45 0.17 -46.09
N PHE A 37 -7.69 0.31 -46.47
CA PHE A 37 -8.60 1.37 -45.95
C PHE A 37 -9.43 0.91 -44.74
N SER A 38 -9.56 -0.37 -44.46
CA SER A 38 -10.33 -0.86 -43.28
C SER A 38 -9.66 -0.45 -41.98
N GLY A 39 -8.34 -0.54 -41.87
CA GLY A 39 -7.58 -0.14 -40.67
C GLY A 39 -7.63 1.36 -40.38
N ILE A 40 -7.81 2.21 -41.40
CA ILE A 40 -7.95 3.66 -41.24
C ILE A 40 -9.33 4.02 -40.65
N ALA A 41 -10.37 3.34 -41.11
CA ALA A 41 -11.72 3.55 -40.58
C ALA A 41 -11.85 3.10 -39.13
N GLU A 42 -11.30 1.95 -38.79
CA GLU A 42 -11.26 1.44 -37.40
C GLU A 42 -10.43 2.32 -36.48
N ALA A 43 -9.26 2.80 -36.93
CA ALA A 43 -8.43 3.73 -36.17
C ALA A 43 -9.12 5.10 -35.95
N ARG A 44 -9.94 5.55 -36.90
CA ARG A 44 -10.73 6.78 -36.78
C ARG A 44 -11.86 6.62 -35.78
N GLN A 45 -12.61 5.51 -35.85
CA GLN A 45 -13.65 5.20 -34.88
C GLN A 45 -13.09 5.03 -33.46
N ALA A 46 -11.94 4.38 -33.30
CA ALA A 46 -11.28 4.23 -32.02
C ALA A 46 -10.83 5.59 -31.44
N ARG A 47 -10.33 6.51 -32.25
CA ARG A 47 -9.98 7.88 -31.83
C ARG A 47 -11.22 8.66 -31.39
N GLU A 48 -12.27 8.67 -32.21
CA GLU A 48 -13.53 9.37 -31.89
C GLU A 48 -14.18 8.81 -30.61
N TYR A 49 -14.11 7.48 -30.41
CA TYR A 49 -14.57 6.84 -29.18
C TYR A 49 -13.76 7.29 -27.96
N ASN A 50 -12.42 7.29 -28.07
CA ASN A 50 -11.54 7.70 -26.97
C ASN A 50 -11.67 9.19 -26.65
N GLU A 51 -11.82 10.06 -27.64
CA GLU A 51 -12.06 11.48 -27.47
C GLU A 51 -13.39 11.74 -26.76
N ARG A 52 -14.44 11.05 -27.17
CA ARG A 52 -15.76 11.12 -26.52
C ARG A 52 -15.72 10.63 -25.08
N GLN A 53 -14.98 9.54 -24.78
CA GLN A 53 -14.79 9.06 -23.42
C GLN A 53 -13.99 10.05 -22.56
N ALA A 54 -13.00 10.71 -23.13
CA ALA A 54 -12.23 11.74 -22.45
C ALA A 54 -13.06 13.00 -22.15
N GLU A 55 -13.94 13.40 -23.06
CA GLU A 55 -14.88 14.50 -22.84
C GLU A 55 -15.91 14.17 -21.76
N LEU A 56 -16.53 12.98 -21.82
CA LEU A 56 -17.46 12.53 -20.80
C LEU A 56 -16.82 12.49 -19.41
N LYS A 57 -15.56 12.03 -19.31
CA LYS A 57 -14.80 12.07 -18.06
C LYS A 57 -14.53 13.50 -17.58
N LYS A 58 -14.20 14.40 -18.49
CA LYS A 58 -14.00 15.83 -18.17
C LYS A 58 -15.29 16.47 -17.66
N GLU A 59 -16.41 16.25 -18.34
CA GLU A 59 -17.72 16.77 -17.93
C GLU A 59 -18.16 16.21 -16.58
N ALA A 60 -17.97 14.89 -16.36
CA ALA A 60 -18.28 14.26 -15.09
C ALA A 60 -17.42 14.82 -13.95
N LEU A 61 -16.11 15.01 -14.18
CA LEU A 61 -15.20 15.63 -13.21
C LEU A 61 -15.58 17.09 -12.92
N GLN A 62 -15.94 17.84 -13.95
CA GLN A 62 -16.35 19.25 -13.81
C GLN A 62 -17.69 19.35 -13.07
N LYS A 63 -18.64 18.47 -13.37
CA LYS A 63 -19.92 18.36 -12.65
C LYS A 63 -19.71 17.97 -11.17
N GLU A 64 -18.75 17.08 -10.90
CA GLU A 64 -18.38 16.69 -9.53
C GLU A 64 -17.70 17.84 -8.77
N LEU A 65 -16.83 18.62 -9.42
CA LEU A 65 -16.17 19.79 -8.84
C LEU A 65 -17.14 20.95 -8.55
N LEU A 66 -18.17 21.10 -9.37
CA LEU A 66 -19.20 22.14 -9.23
C LEU A 66 -20.33 21.72 -8.26
N ALA A 67 -20.47 20.43 -7.98
CA ALA A 67 -21.46 19.97 -7.02
C ALA A 67 -21.08 20.45 -5.62
N GLU A 68 -21.92 21.25 -5.01
CA GLU A 68 -21.77 21.69 -3.63
C GLU A 68 -21.91 20.47 -2.70
N LYS A 69 -20.77 19.93 -2.22
CA LYS A 69 -20.77 18.77 -1.33
C LYS A 69 -21.10 19.22 0.09
N THR A 70 -22.16 18.68 0.64
CA THR A 70 -22.43 18.83 2.08
C THR A 70 -21.56 17.85 2.85
N TYR A 71 -20.75 18.36 3.77
CA TYR A 71 -19.90 17.55 4.62
C TYR A 71 -20.48 17.44 6.02
N GLY A 72 -20.25 16.28 6.66
CA GLY A 72 -20.56 16.09 8.06
C GLY A 72 -19.67 16.95 8.97
N PRO A 73 -20.13 17.27 10.19
CA PRO A 73 -19.33 17.98 11.17
C PRO A 73 -18.14 17.14 11.60
N PRO A 74 -16.98 17.73 11.99
CA PRO A 74 -15.87 16.99 12.53
C PRO A 74 -16.28 16.07 13.67
N GLN A 75 -15.83 14.79 13.63
CA GLN A 75 -16.13 13.84 14.70
C GLN A 75 -14.86 13.11 15.16
N VAL A 76 -14.76 12.85 16.47
CA VAL A 76 -13.67 12.06 17.05
C VAL A 76 -13.94 10.58 16.77
N ILE A 77 -13.07 9.96 15.97
CA ILE A 77 -13.19 8.54 15.59
C ILE A 77 -12.31 7.62 16.42
N TYR A 78 -11.29 8.17 17.10
CA TYR A 78 -10.42 7.43 17.99
C TYR A 78 -9.87 8.36 19.08
N ARG A 79 -9.96 7.97 20.35
CA ARG A 79 -9.44 8.74 21.46
C ARG A 79 -8.26 8.02 22.11
N ILE A 80 -7.09 8.66 22.07
CA ILE A 80 -5.87 8.17 22.68
C ILE A 80 -5.93 8.45 24.20
N ASP A 81 -6.08 9.73 24.56
CA ASP A 81 -6.24 10.20 25.93
C ASP A 81 -7.09 11.48 25.97
N LYS A 82 -7.04 12.23 27.04
CA LYS A 82 -7.84 13.45 27.19
C LYS A 82 -7.45 14.57 26.22
N LYS A 83 -6.19 14.58 25.76
CA LYS A 83 -5.59 15.62 24.93
C LYS A 83 -5.34 15.20 23.49
N ARG A 84 -5.11 13.87 23.27
CA ARG A 84 -4.75 13.31 21.96
C ARG A 84 -5.89 12.47 21.39
N TYR A 85 -6.23 12.74 20.15
CA TYR A 85 -7.33 12.05 19.46
C TYR A 85 -7.20 12.16 17.95
N ILE A 86 -8.01 11.36 17.26
CA ILE A 86 -8.09 11.34 15.80
C ILE A 86 -9.49 11.74 15.38
N THR A 87 -9.59 12.65 14.41
CA THR A 87 -10.86 13.10 13.84
C THR A 87 -11.04 12.65 12.40
N LEU A 88 -12.29 12.52 12.01
CA LEU A 88 -12.75 12.44 10.62
C LEU A 88 -13.43 13.79 10.28
N GLU A 89 -12.96 14.43 9.23
CA GLU A 89 -13.44 15.75 8.79
C GLU A 89 -13.74 15.74 7.29
N LYS A 90 -14.58 16.66 6.82
CA LYS A 90 -14.96 16.79 5.41
C LYS A 90 -15.36 15.45 4.77
N TYR A 91 -16.20 14.70 5.46
CA TYR A 91 -16.67 13.39 5.02
C TYR A 91 -18.13 13.45 4.53
N THR A 92 -18.44 12.57 3.62
CA THR A 92 -19.81 12.30 3.15
C THR A 92 -20.28 10.91 3.56
N HIS A 93 -19.34 10.03 3.94
CA HIS A 93 -19.53 8.69 4.50
C HIS A 93 -18.42 8.39 5.48
N CYS A 94 -18.59 7.42 6.36
CA CYS A 94 -17.60 7.06 7.37
C CYS A 94 -16.27 6.53 6.82
N ASP A 95 -16.26 6.02 5.60
CA ASP A 95 -15.08 5.47 4.94
C ASP A 95 -14.33 6.46 4.06
N ASN A 96 -14.83 7.68 3.93
CA ASN A 96 -14.17 8.75 3.19
C ASN A 96 -13.96 9.98 4.09
N GLY A 97 -13.28 10.97 3.55
CA GLY A 97 -13.00 12.21 4.25
C GLY A 97 -11.53 12.35 4.64
N GLN A 98 -11.25 13.39 5.39
CA GLN A 98 -9.91 13.72 5.85
C GLN A 98 -9.74 13.29 7.30
N ILE A 99 -8.61 12.66 7.60
CA ILE A 99 -8.30 12.16 8.93
C ILE A 99 -7.16 12.98 9.51
N PHE A 100 -7.34 13.47 10.74
CA PHE A 100 -6.35 14.28 11.42
C PHE A 100 -6.04 13.70 12.80
N PHE A 101 -4.76 13.72 13.15
CA PHE A 101 -4.29 13.56 14.51
C PHE A 101 -4.28 14.91 15.21
N HIS A 102 -4.74 14.94 16.45
CA HIS A 102 -4.75 16.13 17.29
C HIS A 102 -3.98 15.87 18.58
N ASN A 103 -3.22 16.88 19.00
CA ASN A 103 -2.71 17.01 20.36
C ASN A 103 -2.99 18.42 20.86
N ASP A 104 -4.03 18.55 21.69
CA ASP A 104 -4.48 19.85 22.21
C ASP A 104 -3.43 20.51 23.13
N GLU A 105 -2.60 19.72 23.81
CA GLU A 105 -1.56 20.24 24.70
C GLU A 105 -0.45 20.96 23.93
N LYS A 106 -0.13 20.43 22.74
CA LYS A 106 0.91 20.99 21.88
C LYS A 106 0.36 21.84 20.74
N ASN A 107 -0.96 22.00 20.66
CA ASN A 107 -1.65 22.67 19.56
C ASN A 107 -1.30 22.08 18.19
N ILE A 108 -1.24 20.74 18.13
CA ILE A 108 -0.90 20.00 16.91
C ILE A 108 -2.19 19.54 16.23
N LYS A 109 -2.28 19.75 14.90
CA LYS A 109 -3.25 19.14 14.00
C LYS A 109 -2.53 18.66 12.75
N LEU A 110 -2.37 17.36 12.60
CA LEU A 110 -1.64 16.73 11.47
C LEU A 110 -2.58 15.90 10.60
N PRO A 111 -2.55 16.07 9.28
CA PRO A 111 -3.26 15.18 8.37
C PRO A 111 -2.58 13.80 8.35
N LEU A 112 -3.37 12.71 8.49
CA LEU A 112 -2.84 11.35 8.62
C LEU A 112 -2.93 10.51 7.34
N ALA A 113 -3.76 10.90 6.41
CA ALA A 113 -3.97 10.09 5.21
C ALA A 113 -3.90 10.96 3.97
N VAL A 114 -3.11 10.52 3.04
CA VAL A 114 -3.08 11.03 1.67
C VAL A 114 -3.91 10.06 0.82
N SER A 115 -5.03 10.56 0.27
CA SER A 115 -5.89 9.87 -0.71
C SER A 115 -6.47 8.49 -0.32
N SER A 116 -7.53 8.05 -0.93
CA SER A 116 -8.23 6.73 -0.98
C SER A 116 -8.06 5.70 0.18
N ARG A 117 -7.36 6.02 1.27
CA ARG A 117 -7.09 5.13 2.40
C ARG A 117 -7.80 5.63 3.64
N SER A 118 -8.55 4.78 4.30
CA SER A 118 -9.27 5.15 5.52
C SER A 118 -8.91 4.22 6.68
N VAL A 119 -8.64 4.81 7.85
CA VAL A 119 -8.50 4.06 9.10
C VAL A 119 -9.82 3.35 9.47
N MET A 120 -10.94 3.84 8.95
CA MET A 120 -12.26 3.28 9.21
C MET A 120 -12.47 1.89 8.61
N ASN A 121 -11.70 1.54 7.58
CA ASN A 121 -11.70 0.20 6.99
C ASN A 121 -10.91 -0.81 7.83
N TYR A 122 -10.06 -0.36 8.74
CA TYR A 122 -9.40 -1.22 9.70
C TYR A 122 -10.37 -1.62 10.81
N LYS A 123 -10.68 -2.90 10.92
CA LYS A 123 -11.65 -3.46 11.89
C LYS A 123 -10.97 -4.20 13.05
N GLY A 124 -9.66 -4.25 13.05
CA GLY A 124 -8.85 -4.85 14.11
C GLY A 124 -8.75 -3.98 15.37
N LYS A 125 -7.92 -4.42 16.29
CA LYS A 125 -7.63 -3.72 17.53
C LYS A 125 -6.42 -2.80 17.32
N PHE A 126 -6.52 -1.56 17.76
CA PHE A 126 -5.42 -0.62 17.76
C PHE A 126 -5.22 -0.06 19.17
N ILE A 127 -4.00 -0.14 19.68
CA ILE A 127 -3.64 0.29 21.03
C ILE A 127 -2.51 1.29 20.91
N TRP A 128 -2.76 2.51 21.34
CA TRP A 128 -1.76 3.54 21.42
C TRP A 128 -1.14 3.58 22.82
N ALA A 129 0.05 3.00 22.96
CA ALA A 129 0.82 2.97 24.19
C ALA A 129 1.93 4.03 24.24
N ALA A 130 2.25 4.65 23.11
CA ALA A 130 3.26 5.70 23.03
C ALA A 130 2.87 6.93 23.87
N LYS A 131 3.82 7.40 24.66
CA LYS A 131 3.68 8.61 25.49
C LYS A 131 4.09 9.85 24.71
N SER A 132 5.10 9.74 23.86
CA SER A 132 5.56 10.80 22.97
C SER A 132 4.77 10.82 21.66
N ASP A 133 4.90 11.90 20.90
CA ASP A 133 4.33 12.03 19.57
C ASP A 133 5.41 11.88 18.48
N ASN A 134 6.62 11.45 18.83
CA ASN A 134 7.69 11.25 17.84
C ASN A 134 7.39 10.05 16.95
N MET A 135 6.92 8.95 17.56
CA MET A 135 6.45 7.78 16.84
C MET A 135 4.95 7.86 16.66
N LEU A 136 4.51 7.94 15.41
CA LEU A 136 3.10 7.91 15.02
C LEU A 136 2.86 6.71 14.11
N ALA A 137 1.75 6.01 14.29
CA ALA A 137 1.37 4.96 13.37
C ALA A 137 -0.15 4.79 13.35
N PHE A 138 -0.70 4.58 12.16
CA PHE A 138 -2.13 4.44 11.95
C PHE A 138 -2.39 3.24 11.04
N PRO A 139 -3.13 2.23 11.51
CA PRO A 139 -3.51 1.11 10.68
C PRO A 139 -4.56 1.55 9.66
N LEU A 140 -4.30 1.25 8.41
CA LEU A 140 -5.15 1.54 7.27
C LEU A 140 -5.44 0.22 6.54
N VAL A 141 -6.57 0.17 5.87
CA VAL A 141 -6.82 -0.85 4.85
C VAL A 141 -6.90 -0.14 3.51
N ARG A 142 -6.04 -0.54 2.60
CA ARG A 142 -6.09 -0.06 1.23
C ARG A 142 -7.15 -0.89 0.52
N GLY A 143 -8.27 -0.28 0.23
CA GLY A 143 -9.30 -0.84 -0.63
C GLY A 143 -9.15 -0.33 -2.05
N GLY A 144 -9.51 -1.17 -3.02
CA GLY A 144 -9.66 -0.77 -4.42
C GLY A 144 -8.57 -1.26 -5.37
N ASN A 145 -8.92 -1.19 -6.64
CA ASN A 145 -8.25 -1.80 -7.78
C ASN A 145 -6.90 -1.19 -8.18
N ASP A 146 -6.40 -0.20 -7.45
CA ASP A 146 -5.29 0.64 -7.91
C ASP A 146 -3.94 -0.09 -8.04
N HIS A 147 -3.79 -1.29 -7.47
CA HIS A 147 -2.53 -2.05 -7.50
C HIS A 147 -2.71 -3.56 -7.65
N CYS A 148 -3.91 -4.00 -7.99
CA CYS A 148 -4.18 -5.41 -8.22
C CYS A 148 -4.22 -5.69 -9.71
N SER A 149 -3.55 -6.74 -10.15
CA SER A 149 -3.79 -7.26 -11.49
C SER A 149 -5.25 -7.69 -11.61
N ASP A 150 -5.84 -7.54 -12.78
CA ASP A 150 -7.25 -7.87 -13.09
C ASP A 150 -7.69 -9.28 -12.66
N THR A 151 -6.74 -10.16 -12.31
CA THR A 151 -6.97 -11.54 -11.87
C THR A 151 -7.19 -11.68 -10.35
N LEU A 152 -6.88 -10.64 -9.54
CA LEU A 152 -6.98 -10.70 -8.07
C LEU A 152 -8.08 -9.74 -7.57
N LYS A 153 -9.29 -10.24 -7.53
CA LYS A 153 -10.50 -9.46 -7.16
C LYS A 153 -10.58 -8.93 -5.73
N ASN A 154 -9.62 -9.19 -4.84
CA ASN A 154 -9.67 -8.77 -3.43
C ASN A 154 -8.28 -8.50 -2.88
N CYS A 155 -7.58 -7.50 -3.39
CA CYS A 155 -6.26 -7.12 -2.91
C CYS A 155 -6.32 -5.99 -1.89
N ASP A 156 -6.92 -6.21 -0.76
CA ASP A 156 -6.85 -5.27 0.35
C ASP A 156 -5.63 -5.61 1.20
N TYR A 157 -4.72 -4.67 1.34
CA TYR A 157 -3.56 -4.80 2.22
C TYR A 157 -3.80 -4.02 3.50
N SER A 158 -3.48 -4.63 4.63
CA SER A 158 -3.35 -3.89 5.88
C SER A 158 -2.00 -3.16 5.87
N ILE A 159 -2.06 -1.86 6.00
CA ILE A 159 -0.92 -0.95 5.93
C ILE A 159 -0.87 -0.15 7.23
N LEU A 160 0.34 0.10 7.72
CA LEU A 160 0.59 1.14 8.70
C LEU A 160 1.13 2.35 7.97
N SER A 161 0.47 3.48 8.10
CA SER A 161 1.09 4.76 7.81
C SER A 161 1.83 5.18 9.06
N ALA A 162 3.16 5.19 9.02
CA ALA A 162 4.01 5.37 10.18
C ALA A 162 5.01 6.51 9.99
N SER A 163 5.27 7.24 11.07
CA SER A 163 6.25 8.30 11.16
C SER A 163 7.09 8.10 12.43
N ASN A 164 8.38 8.43 12.37
CA ASN A 164 9.30 8.48 13.51
C ASN A 164 9.89 9.87 13.75
N ASP A 165 9.33 10.88 13.11
CA ASP A 165 9.77 12.29 13.16
C ASP A 165 8.62 13.25 13.55
N GLY A 166 7.64 12.74 14.29
CA GLY A 166 6.51 13.55 14.75
C GLY A 166 5.48 13.87 13.67
N GLY A 167 5.50 13.17 12.54
CA GLY A 167 4.55 13.34 11.45
C GLY A 167 5.04 14.24 10.32
N GLU A 168 6.32 14.60 10.29
CA GLU A 168 6.89 15.35 9.17
C GLU A 168 6.91 14.50 7.89
N LYS A 169 7.21 13.20 8.05
CA LYS A 169 7.19 12.23 6.95
C LYS A 169 6.49 10.95 7.37
N PHE A 170 5.68 10.42 6.48
CA PHE A 170 5.03 9.13 6.66
C PHE A 170 5.56 8.11 5.66
N SER A 171 5.78 6.89 6.14
CA SER A 171 6.13 5.71 5.36
C SER A 171 5.04 4.65 5.48
N ASP A 172 4.79 3.95 4.39
CA ASP A 172 3.84 2.84 4.38
C ASP A 172 4.54 1.53 4.69
N ILE A 173 4.06 0.84 5.71
CA ILE A 173 4.52 -0.48 6.12
C ILE A 173 3.40 -1.48 5.84
N ILE A 174 3.65 -2.44 4.96
CA ILE A 174 2.71 -3.54 4.71
C ILE A 174 2.90 -4.59 5.80
N PHE A 175 1.85 -4.90 6.56
CA PHE A 175 1.92 -5.90 7.64
C PHE A 175 0.93 -7.06 7.47
N GLY A 176 0.04 -7.00 6.52
CA GLY A 176 -0.88 -8.10 6.24
C GLY A 176 -1.50 -7.97 4.87
N ALA A 177 -1.62 -9.10 4.17
CA ALA A 177 -2.47 -9.20 2.99
C ALA A 177 -3.87 -9.55 3.47
N SER A 178 -4.84 -8.68 3.23
CA SER A 178 -6.21 -8.99 3.62
C SER A 178 -7.21 -8.01 3.05
N ASN A 179 -8.41 -8.49 2.85
CA ASN A 179 -9.57 -7.65 2.73
C ASN A 179 -9.94 -7.04 4.11
N SER A 180 -10.81 -6.07 4.15
CA SER A 180 -11.25 -5.40 5.38
C SER A 180 -11.80 -6.38 6.44
N SER A 181 -12.31 -7.55 6.03
CA SER A 181 -12.81 -8.57 6.95
C SER A 181 -11.67 -9.26 7.72
N ASN A 182 -10.51 -9.46 7.08
CA ASN A 182 -9.36 -10.08 7.71
C ASN A 182 -8.64 -9.14 8.67
N SER A 183 -8.78 -7.82 8.53
CA SER A 183 -8.19 -6.86 9.45
C SER A 183 -8.70 -7.02 10.89
N LYS A 184 -9.87 -7.63 11.09
CA LYS A 184 -10.42 -7.96 12.41
C LYS A 184 -9.53 -8.86 13.26
N GLU A 185 -8.71 -9.69 12.62
CA GLU A 185 -7.82 -10.65 13.28
C GLU A 185 -6.53 -9.99 13.80
N TYR A 186 -6.29 -8.72 13.44
CA TYR A 186 -5.07 -8.03 13.81
C TYR A 186 -5.25 -7.17 15.04
N THR A 187 -4.20 -7.20 15.87
CA THR A 187 -3.95 -6.22 16.93
C THR A 187 -2.67 -5.46 16.57
N VAL A 188 -2.76 -4.14 16.55
CA VAL A 188 -1.62 -3.24 16.37
C VAL A 188 -1.39 -2.50 17.69
N VAL A 189 -0.14 -2.48 18.16
CA VAL A 189 0.27 -1.74 19.35
C VAL A 189 1.40 -0.78 18.96
N LEU A 190 1.21 0.49 19.23
CA LEU A 190 2.21 1.54 19.06
C LEU A 190 2.84 1.87 20.42
N THR A 191 4.18 1.79 20.50
CA THR A 191 4.98 2.23 21.65
C THR A 191 5.89 3.38 21.25
N ASP A 192 6.67 3.92 22.18
CA ASP A 192 7.60 5.03 21.89
C ASP A 192 8.78 4.60 20.99
N ASP A 193 9.08 3.30 20.90
CA ASP A 193 10.27 2.74 20.23
C ASP A 193 9.95 1.78 19.10
N ALA A 194 8.72 1.30 18.99
CA ALA A 194 8.36 0.28 17.99
C ALA A 194 6.85 0.21 17.73
N ILE A 195 6.51 -0.45 16.62
CA ILE A 195 5.15 -0.82 16.26
C ILE A 195 5.08 -2.34 16.25
N TYR A 196 4.10 -2.89 16.94
CA TYR A 196 3.87 -4.33 17.00
C TYR A 196 2.58 -4.66 16.25
N THR A 197 2.61 -5.73 15.46
CA THR A 197 1.42 -6.28 14.81
C THR A 197 1.30 -7.76 15.14
N LYS A 198 0.11 -8.19 15.51
CA LYS A 198 -0.21 -9.57 15.86
C LYS A 198 -1.47 -9.98 15.13
N ARG A 199 -1.41 -11.06 14.39
CA ARG A 199 -2.57 -11.78 13.89
C ARG A 199 -2.77 -13.02 14.77
N ASP A 200 -4.01 -13.33 15.15
CA ASP A 200 -4.34 -14.28 16.24
C ASP A 200 -3.44 -15.51 16.36
N LYS A 201 -3.31 -16.34 15.34
CA LYS A 201 -2.56 -17.59 15.37
C LYS A 201 -1.10 -17.47 14.87
N TYR A 202 -0.69 -16.28 14.47
CA TYR A 202 0.61 -16.04 13.84
C TYR A 202 1.58 -15.39 14.82
N PRO A 203 2.89 -15.46 14.55
CA PRO A 203 3.88 -14.73 15.32
C PRO A 203 3.62 -13.23 15.38
N THR A 204 4.13 -12.57 16.42
CA THR A 204 4.13 -11.11 16.50
C THR A 204 5.23 -10.55 15.61
N ASP A 205 4.91 -9.58 14.76
CA ASP A 205 5.90 -8.78 14.07
C ASP A 205 6.18 -7.50 14.87
N LYS A 206 7.46 -7.11 14.89
CA LYS A 206 7.94 -5.84 15.46
C LYS A 206 8.57 -5.03 14.35
N PHE A 207 8.15 -3.80 14.20
CA PHE A 207 8.75 -2.83 13.30
C PHE A 207 9.51 -1.81 14.14
N SER A 208 10.82 -1.75 13.94
CA SER A 208 11.73 -0.79 14.57
C SER A 208 12.30 0.16 13.54
N VAL A 209 12.95 1.22 13.99
CA VAL A 209 13.59 2.23 13.14
C VAL A 209 15.10 1.99 13.14
N ASP A 210 15.72 1.98 11.97
CA ASP A 210 17.17 1.89 11.83
C ASP A 210 17.87 3.25 12.04
N THR A 211 19.19 3.26 11.93
CA THR A 211 20.01 4.48 12.08
C THR A 211 19.72 5.54 11.03
N ASP A 212 19.16 5.15 9.88
CA ASP A 212 18.80 6.06 8.79
C ASP A 212 17.36 6.55 8.91
N GLY A 213 16.65 6.18 9.97
CA GLY A 213 15.25 6.55 10.18
C GLY A 213 14.25 5.72 9.35
N LYS A 214 14.64 4.54 8.86
CA LYS A 214 13.76 3.68 8.08
C LYS A 214 13.15 2.59 8.95
N PHE A 215 11.87 2.32 8.75
CA PHE A 215 11.21 1.19 9.40
C PHE A 215 11.65 -0.14 8.79
N TYR A 216 11.92 -1.11 9.65
CA TYR A 216 12.21 -2.49 9.25
C TYR A 216 11.49 -3.49 10.15
N ASN A 217 11.14 -4.65 9.59
CA ASN A 217 10.56 -5.75 10.35
C ASN A 217 11.68 -6.59 10.97
N VAL A 218 11.79 -6.55 12.30
CA VAL A 218 12.81 -7.25 13.09
C VAL A 218 12.78 -8.76 12.82
N ARG A 219 11.59 -9.36 12.77
CA ARG A 219 11.42 -10.77 12.48
C ARG A 219 11.88 -11.12 11.06
N GLN A 220 11.55 -10.32 10.08
CA GLN A 220 11.95 -10.55 8.70
C GLN A 220 13.47 -10.52 8.54
N VAL A 221 14.15 -9.58 9.21
CA VAL A 221 15.62 -9.52 9.22
C VAL A 221 16.19 -10.79 9.85
N TRP A 222 15.67 -11.21 11.01
CA TRP A 222 16.11 -12.47 11.65
C TRP A 222 15.88 -13.69 10.75
N VAL A 223 14.72 -13.83 10.10
CA VAL A 223 14.46 -14.94 9.17
C VAL A 223 15.44 -14.94 8.02
N GLN A 224 15.77 -13.77 7.46
CA GLN A 224 16.74 -13.65 6.37
C GLN A 224 18.14 -14.04 6.83
N ASP A 225 18.58 -13.62 8.01
CA ASP A 225 19.88 -13.97 8.57
C ASP A 225 20.02 -15.46 8.83
N GLU A 226 19.01 -16.09 9.44
CA GLU A 226 19.04 -17.53 9.72
C GLU A 226 18.94 -18.36 8.43
N LEU A 227 18.14 -17.90 7.45
CA LEU A 227 18.10 -18.53 6.13
C LEU A 227 19.46 -18.42 5.43
N TYR A 228 20.10 -17.25 5.44
CA TYR A 228 21.43 -17.06 4.89
C TYR A 228 22.46 -18.02 5.48
N LYS A 229 22.50 -18.14 6.81
CA LYS A 229 23.37 -19.10 7.53
C LYS A 229 23.08 -20.54 7.14
N GLY A 230 21.80 -20.90 7.00
CA GLY A 230 21.38 -22.22 6.55
C GLY A 230 21.81 -22.53 5.15
N LEU A 231 21.65 -21.60 4.23
CA LEU A 231 22.03 -21.75 2.81
C LEU A 231 23.54 -21.95 2.65
N LEU A 232 24.35 -21.23 3.40
CA LEU A 232 25.81 -21.49 3.45
C LEU A 232 26.12 -22.92 3.90
N LYS A 233 25.43 -23.44 4.91
CA LYS A 233 25.58 -24.83 5.36
C LYS A 233 25.12 -25.86 4.31
N PHE A 234 24.18 -25.49 3.45
CA PHE A 234 23.72 -26.33 2.35
C PHE A 234 24.66 -26.26 1.12
N GLY A 235 25.75 -25.49 1.22
CA GLY A 235 26.75 -25.37 0.15
C GLY A 235 26.51 -24.27 -0.86
N VAL A 236 25.52 -23.42 -0.66
CA VAL A 236 25.28 -22.26 -1.56
C VAL A 236 26.46 -21.27 -1.46
N PRO A 237 27.12 -20.92 -2.57
CA PRO A 237 28.27 -20.01 -2.54
C PRO A 237 27.93 -18.64 -1.99
N LYS A 238 28.86 -18.06 -1.21
CA LYS A 238 28.66 -16.77 -0.54
C LYS A 238 28.45 -15.61 -1.51
N ASP A 239 29.13 -15.62 -2.63
CA ASP A 239 29.01 -14.61 -3.70
C ASP A 239 27.66 -14.66 -4.38
N VAL A 240 27.07 -15.86 -4.58
CA VAL A 240 25.71 -16.04 -5.07
C VAL A 240 24.72 -15.40 -4.11
N LEU A 241 24.86 -15.62 -2.80
CA LEU A 241 23.97 -15.06 -1.79
C LEU A 241 24.17 -13.55 -1.61
N ALA A 242 25.38 -13.03 -1.76
CA ALA A 242 25.68 -11.60 -1.65
C ALA A 242 25.04 -10.78 -2.77
N ASN A 243 24.90 -11.37 -3.96
CA ASN A 243 24.37 -10.69 -5.16
C ASN A 243 22.87 -10.91 -5.37
N ASN A 244 22.19 -11.69 -4.49
CA ASN A 244 20.79 -12.03 -4.63
C ASN A 244 20.01 -11.82 -3.33
N ARG A 245 18.70 -11.57 -3.46
CA ARG A 245 17.80 -11.51 -2.29
C ARG A 245 17.66 -12.89 -1.65
N VAL A 246 18.22 -13.07 -0.46
CA VAL A 246 18.21 -14.35 0.27
C VAL A 246 16.79 -14.90 0.46
N GLY A 247 15.85 -14.04 0.80
CA GLY A 247 14.43 -14.42 0.99
C GLY A 247 13.66 -14.72 -0.30
N TYR A 248 14.27 -14.52 -1.48
CA TYR A 248 13.64 -14.85 -2.76
C TYR A 248 14.39 -16.01 -3.43
N ILE A 249 14.06 -17.23 -3.01
CA ILE A 249 14.73 -18.49 -3.41
C ILE A 249 14.97 -18.58 -4.92
N PRO A 250 14.00 -18.31 -5.83
CA PRO A 250 14.23 -18.42 -7.25
C PRO A 250 15.35 -17.53 -7.81
N SER A 251 15.71 -16.43 -7.15
CA SER A 251 16.75 -15.52 -7.66
C SER A 251 18.15 -16.11 -7.57
N TRP A 252 18.50 -16.76 -6.47
CA TRP A 252 19.80 -17.35 -6.28
C TRP A 252 19.89 -18.78 -6.79
N LEU A 253 18.79 -19.54 -6.85
CA LEU A 253 18.78 -20.86 -7.50
C LEU A 253 19.21 -20.74 -8.97
N LYS A 254 18.72 -19.74 -9.69
CA LYS A 254 19.11 -19.48 -11.08
C LYS A 254 20.59 -19.14 -11.26
N ALA A 255 21.25 -18.70 -10.20
CA ALA A 255 22.67 -18.33 -10.21
C ALA A 255 23.59 -19.52 -9.89
N LEU A 256 23.06 -20.70 -9.60
CA LEU A 256 23.82 -21.94 -9.35
C LEU A 256 24.16 -22.67 -10.66
N HIS A 257 24.90 -22.01 -11.55
CA HIS A 257 25.20 -22.53 -12.90
C HIS A 257 26.07 -23.79 -12.91
N ASP A 258 26.89 -23.97 -11.88
CA ASP A 258 27.83 -25.10 -11.76
C ASP A 258 27.26 -26.30 -11.02
N TYR A 259 25.99 -26.24 -10.63
CA TYR A 259 25.31 -27.33 -9.93
C TYR A 259 24.49 -28.19 -10.91
N SER A 260 24.50 -29.50 -10.68
CA SER A 260 23.59 -30.39 -11.39
C SER A 260 22.13 -30.15 -10.97
N ASP A 261 21.18 -30.54 -11.81
CA ASP A 261 19.73 -30.42 -11.52
C ASP A 261 19.35 -31.12 -10.20
N ILE A 262 20.01 -32.22 -9.87
CA ILE A 262 19.79 -32.97 -8.62
C ILE A 262 20.23 -32.10 -7.41
N GLN A 263 21.42 -31.50 -7.49
CA GLN A 263 21.95 -30.64 -6.42
C GLN A 263 21.08 -29.38 -6.24
N ILE A 264 20.65 -28.77 -7.34
CA ILE A 264 19.74 -27.61 -7.29
C ILE A 264 18.43 -28.01 -6.60
N HIS A 265 17.84 -29.15 -6.97
CA HIS A 265 16.60 -29.64 -6.36
C HIS A 265 16.77 -29.92 -4.84
N GLU A 266 17.87 -30.55 -4.44
CA GLU A 266 18.13 -30.80 -3.02
C GLU A 266 18.27 -29.51 -2.20
N VAL A 267 18.99 -28.52 -2.72
CA VAL A 267 19.16 -27.21 -2.09
C VAL A 267 17.82 -26.48 -2.02
N ASP A 268 17.03 -26.53 -3.07
CA ASP A 268 15.70 -25.92 -3.11
C ASP A 268 14.77 -26.48 -2.05
N VAL A 269 14.66 -27.81 -1.95
CA VAL A 269 13.85 -28.50 -0.91
C VAL A 269 14.31 -28.14 0.50
N LYS A 270 15.64 -28.16 0.75
CA LYS A 270 16.20 -27.77 2.06
C LYS A 270 15.92 -26.32 2.39
N ALA A 271 16.05 -25.41 1.43
CA ALA A 271 15.80 -23.99 1.58
C ALA A 271 14.33 -23.70 1.92
N HIS A 272 13.39 -24.29 1.18
CA HIS A 272 11.97 -24.15 1.45
C HIS A 272 11.57 -24.74 2.80
N THR A 273 12.14 -25.90 3.16
CA THR A 273 11.91 -26.52 4.47
C THR A 273 12.37 -25.62 5.60
N LEU A 274 13.60 -25.09 5.50
CA LEU A 274 14.15 -24.16 6.48
C LEU A 274 13.32 -22.87 6.57
N LEU A 275 12.98 -22.27 5.44
CA LEU A 275 12.16 -21.06 5.41
C LEU A 275 10.79 -21.27 6.08
N ASN A 276 10.14 -22.40 5.82
CA ASN A 276 8.89 -22.78 6.47
C ASN A 276 9.07 -22.96 8.00
N GLN A 277 10.15 -23.59 8.44
CA GLN A 277 10.48 -23.73 9.87
C GLN A 277 10.69 -22.36 10.52
N LEU A 278 11.47 -21.47 9.91
CA LEU A 278 11.74 -20.13 10.41
C LEU A 278 10.46 -19.29 10.49
N ASN A 279 9.63 -19.33 9.45
CA ASN A 279 8.35 -18.61 9.40
C ASN A 279 7.35 -19.10 10.46
N ASN A 280 7.41 -20.37 10.84
CA ASN A 280 6.58 -20.97 11.88
C ASN A 280 7.25 -21.02 13.25
N SER A 281 8.48 -20.52 13.39
CA SER A 281 9.18 -20.47 14.68
C SER A 281 8.43 -19.61 15.69
N PRO A 282 8.45 -19.97 16.96
CA PRO A 282 7.82 -19.16 17.99
C PRO A 282 8.37 -17.74 17.98
N THR A 283 7.54 -16.83 18.35
CA THR A 283 7.79 -15.38 18.30
C THR A 283 8.99 -15.01 19.17
N LEU A 284 9.97 -14.35 18.59
CA LEU A 284 11.06 -13.69 19.33
C LEU A 284 10.54 -12.52 20.16
N GLU A 285 9.49 -11.88 19.66
CA GLU A 285 8.85 -10.70 20.24
C GLU A 285 7.47 -11.05 20.79
N LYS A 286 7.18 -10.57 21.97
CA LYS A 286 5.84 -10.67 22.57
C LYS A 286 5.11 -9.36 22.30
N LEU A 287 3.81 -9.47 22.04
CA LEU A 287 2.97 -8.29 22.01
C LEU A 287 3.06 -7.60 23.39
N PRO A 288 3.35 -6.29 23.45
CA PRO A 288 3.34 -5.57 24.72
C PRO A 288 2.01 -5.78 25.44
N ASP A 289 2.05 -5.85 26.78
CA ASP A 289 0.85 -6.00 27.58
C ASP A 289 -0.11 -4.85 27.25
N GLU A 290 -1.34 -5.16 26.88
CA GLU A 290 -2.39 -4.18 26.56
C GLU A 290 -2.66 -3.22 27.74
N LYS A 291 -2.20 -3.56 28.95
CA LYS A 291 -2.31 -2.70 30.15
C LYS A 291 -1.28 -1.57 30.18
N ILE A 292 -0.20 -1.63 29.37
CA ILE A 292 0.90 -0.66 29.38
C ILE A 292 0.47 0.66 28.76
N GLY A 293 -0.43 0.66 27.82
CA GLY A 293 -0.93 1.86 27.16
C GLY A 293 -2.44 1.83 27.08
N LYS A 294 -3.09 2.60 27.89
CA LYS A 294 -4.55 2.70 27.83
C LYS A 294 -4.94 3.86 26.93
N SER A 295 -4.89 3.64 25.61
CA SER A 295 -5.78 4.45 24.77
C SER A 295 -7.22 4.25 25.27
N ILE A 296 -7.97 5.33 25.33
CA ILE A 296 -9.39 5.28 25.73
C ILE A 296 -10.17 4.46 24.72
N SER A 297 -9.84 4.60 23.42
CA SER A 297 -10.39 3.79 22.34
C SER A 297 -9.44 2.65 21.99
N SER A 298 -9.98 1.51 21.59
CA SER A 298 -9.24 0.39 21.02
C SER A 298 -9.65 0.07 19.58
N LYS A 299 -10.63 0.78 19.06
CA LYS A 299 -11.14 0.66 17.67
C LYS A 299 -11.54 2.03 17.17
N PHE A 300 -11.48 2.21 15.87
CA PHE A 300 -12.04 3.38 15.21
C PHE A 300 -13.56 3.25 15.14
N THR A 301 -14.25 4.33 15.48
CA THR A 301 -15.72 4.39 15.47
C THR A 301 -16.17 5.66 14.77
N CYS A 302 -17.20 5.54 13.95
CA CYS A 302 -17.85 6.65 13.28
C CYS A 302 -19.33 6.69 13.70
N ASN A 303 -19.86 7.86 13.90
CA ASN A 303 -21.27 8.06 14.15
C ASN A 303 -22.01 8.30 12.82
N ASP A 304 -22.70 7.29 12.31
CA ASP A 304 -23.44 7.36 11.05
C ASP A 304 -24.56 8.41 11.07
N ALA A 305 -25.07 8.78 12.24
CA ALA A 305 -26.09 9.82 12.36
C ALA A 305 -25.56 11.23 11.98
N LEU A 306 -24.25 11.40 11.94
CA LEU A 306 -23.59 12.66 11.51
C LEU A 306 -23.29 12.69 10.01
N ILE A 307 -23.59 11.62 9.27
CA ILE A 307 -23.44 11.60 7.81
C ILE A 307 -24.50 12.51 7.19
N PRO A 308 -24.10 13.50 6.40
CA PRO A 308 -25.06 14.42 5.80
C PRO A 308 -25.87 13.73 4.70
N THR A 309 -27.14 14.07 4.64
CA THR A 309 -27.96 13.70 3.48
C THR A 309 -27.47 14.51 2.28
N GLN A 310 -26.91 13.84 1.30
CA GLN A 310 -26.47 14.50 0.08
C GLN A 310 -27.69 15.07 -0.67
N PRO A 311 -27.59 16.28 -1.24
CA PRO A 311 -28.64 16.82 -2.06
C PRO A 311 -28.94 15.86 -3.21
N LYS A 312 -30.22 15.50 -3.37
CA LYS A 312 -30.65 14.69 -4.51
C LYS A 312 -30.30 15.48 -5.77
N ASN A 313 -29.40 14.94 -6.60
CA ASN A 313 -29.20 15.48 -7.92
C ASN A 313 -30.57 15.49 -8.63
N GLN A 314 -31.16 16.67 -8.78
CA GLN A 314 -32.28 16.84 -9.68
C GLN A 314 -31.73 16.62 -11.08
N GLY A 315 -32.04 15.44 -11.66
CA GLY A 315 -31.65 14.98 -12.98
C GLY A 315 -32.22 15.81 -14.11
#